data_ea0dc98d9c58a0402c0ce11bcb5f49d0
#
_entry.id   ea0dc98d9c58a0402c0ce11bcb5f49d0
#
_cell.length_a   1.000
_cell.length_b   1.000
_cell.length_c   1.000
_cell.angle_alpha   90.00
_cell.angle_beta   90.00
_cell.angle_gamma   90.00
#
_symmetry.space_group_name_H-M   'P 1'
#
loop_
_entity.id
_entity.type
_entity.pdbx_description
1 polymer ?
#
loop_
_entity_poly.entity_id
_entity_poly.type
_entity_poly.pdbx_seq_one_letter_code
_entity_poly.pdbx_strand_id
1 'polypeptide(L)'
;MPKIPTFTAEGSITQLSGSTATPQIKLTSTLATALAPATKMLVDQKIQESNAQNQAEALKLENNFITDFIKVSETINTDEVMSTNKEVANKYLKDQSNALINKYKNRKHNPNTLFEFENYALAETQKTIFRTDTQISKNILTNLFAGYDKQKELLLITADTDESGIAKGTLRTDLEKLTIDTFQSQVSAPELKVMINSIPGEIEYMDGLKSVQTEPRKTFYALKDKNYLPNLSYEQREKINKEALLAIRPQLTTEWENYTLTVA
;
A
#
# COMPACT_ATOMS: atom_id res chain seq x y z
N MET A 1 8.89 13.83 33.68
CA MET A 1 8.07 14.97 34.09
C MET A 1 9.00 16.20 34.20
N PRO A 2 8.88 17.18 33.33
CA PRO A 2 9.67 18.44 33.46
C PRO A 2 9.10 19.25 34.60
N LYS A 3 10.00 19.70 35.49
CA LYS A 3 9.67 20.57 36.61
C LYS A 3 9.38 21.97 36.07
N ILE A 4 8.21 22.49 36.36
CA ILE A 4 7.83 23.88 36.10
C ILE A 4 8.69 24.76 37.04
N PRO A 5 9.41 25.76 36.53
CA PRO A 5 10.12 26.70 37.43
C PRO A 5 9.09 27.51 38.21
N THR A 6 9.09 27.31 39.51
CA THR A 6 8.38 28.18 40.44
C THR A 6 9.21 29.48 40.62
N PHE A 7 8.69 30.58 40.10
CA PHE A 7 9.21 31.90 40.43
C PHE A 7 8.76 32.26 41.83
N THR A 8 9.65 32.15 42.80
CA THR A 8 9.51 32.81 44.10
C THR A 8 9.95 34.26 43.94
N ALA A 9 8.99 35.16 43.94
CA ALA A 9 9.29 36.59 44.05
C ALA A 9 9.72 36.88 45.52
N GLU A 10 11.03 36.79 45.79
CA GLU A 10 11.61 37.41 46.99
C GLU A 10 11.74 38.88 46.74
N GLY A 11 10.70 39.65 47.07
CA GLY A 11 10.76 41.08 47.24
C GLY A 11 11.28 41.40 48.64
N SER A 12 12.56 41.76 48.73
CA SER A 12 13.12 42.37 49.98
C SER A 12 12.39 43.65 50.29
N ILE A 13 11.56 43.65 51.33
CA ILE A 13 10.97 44.84 51.89
C ILE A 13 12.04 45.47 52.80
N THR A 14 12.64 46.54 52.30
CA THR A 14 13.50 47.40 53.13
C THR A 14 12.62 48.05 54.21
N GLN A 15 12.86 47.70 55.47
CA GLN A 15 12.23 48.38 56.61
C GLN A 15 12.66 49.84 56.66
N LEU A 16 11.78 50.76 56.34
CA LEU A 16 11.87 52.16 56.74
C LEU A 16 11.29 52.27 58.14
N SER A 17 12.19 52.39 59.13
CA SER A 17 11.84 52.71 60.48
C SER A 17 11.50 54.21 60.54
N GLY A 18 10.27 54.52 60.84
CA GLY A 18 9.83 55.93 61.07
C GLY A 18 8.32 55.98 61.31
N SER A 19 7.95 55.88 62.59
CA SER A 19 6.84 56.56 63.31
C SER A 19 5.58 56.93 62.50
N THR A 20 4.49 56.46 62.99
CA THR A 20 3.07 56.85 62.99
C THR A 20 2.18 55.90 62.30
N ALA A 21 1.29 55.28 63.10
CA ALA A 21 0.24 54.40 62.71
C ALA A 21 -0.65 55.08 61.67
N THR A 22 -0.66 54.45 60.47
CA THR A 22 -1.57 54.89 59.41
C THR A 22 -2.48 53.76 58.96
N PRO A 23 -3.78 53.97 58.80
CA PRO A 23 -4.72 53.04 58.33
C PRO A 23 -4.52 52.63 56.86
N GLN A 24 -3.48 53.10 56.18
CA GLN A 24 -3.17 52.84 54.77
C GLN A 24 -2.67 51.43 54.53
N ILE A 25 -2.10 50.69 55.50
CA ILE A 25 -1.59 49.31 55.32
C ILE A 25 -2.71 48.34 55.19
N LYS A 26 -3.87 48.56 55.80
CA LYS A 26 -5.04 47.66 55.61
C LYS A 26 -5.72 47.81 54.28
N LEU A 27 -5.70 48.97 53.65
CA LEU A 27 -6.30 49.22 52.36
C LEU A 27 -5.47 48.55 51.22
N THR A 28 -4.13 48.62 51.32
CA THR A 28 -3.25 47.98 50.33
C THR A 28 -3.29 46.45 50.39
N SER A 29 -3.40 45.86 51.61
CA SER A 29 -3.55 44.40 51.74
C SER A 29 -4.91 43.93 51.27
N THR A 30 -5.98 44.68 51.46
CA THR A 30 -7.33 44.36 51.01
C THR A 30 -7.45 44.48 49.48
N LEU A 31 -6.83 45.50 48.90
CA LEU A 31 -6.75 45.63 47.43
C LEU A 31 -5.91 44.53 46.78
N ALA A 32 -4.76 44.16 47.38
CA ALA A 32 -3.94 43.05 46.91
C ALA A 32 -4.69 41.70 46.97
N THR A 33 -5.45 41.47 48.05
CA THR A 33 -6.28 40.26 48.21
C THR A 33 -7.50 40.25 47.28
N ALA A 34 -8.07 41.39 46.95
CA ALA A 34 -9.19 41.49 46.00
C ALA A 34 -8.73 41.41 44.52
N LEU A 35 -7.49 41.83 44.22
CA LEU A 35 -6.93 41.76 42.87
C LEU A 35 -6.29 40.38 42.53
N ALA A 36 -5.93 39.59 43.55
CA ALA A 36 -5.30 38.27 43.35
C ALA A 36 -6.13 37.31 42.49
N PRO A 37 -7.47 37.18 42.67
CA PRO A 37 -8.27 36.31 41.80
C PRO A 37 -8.39 36.86 40.37
N ALA A 38 -8.46 38.18 40.20
CA ALA A 38 -8.53 38.81 38.87
C ALA A 38 -7.23 38.67 38.09
N THR A 39 -6.08 38.80 38.73
CA THR A 39 -4.77 38.58 38.12
C THR A 39 -4.56 37.10 37.78
N LYS A 40 -5.02 36.18 38.63
CA LYS A 40 -4.97 34.76 38.37
C LYS A 40 -5.84 34.40 37.14
N MET A 41 -7.08 34.89 37.05
CA MET A 41 -7.95 34.70 35.88
C MET A 41 -7.32 35.22 34.59
N LEU A 42 -6.70 36.42 34.62
CA LEU A 42 -6.03 36.97 33.44
C LEU A 42 -4.78 36.19 33.04
N VAL A 43 -4.05 35.62 33.99
CA VAL A 43 -2.90 34.74 33.70
C VAL A 43 -3.39 33.43 33.12
N ASP A 44 -4.41 32.81 33.71
CA ASP A 44 -4.99 31.56 33.21
C ASP A 44 -5.59 31.74 31.79
N GLN A 45 -6.25 32.87 31.53
CA GLN A 45 -6.77 33.20 30.21
C GLN A 45 -5.65 33.37 29.18
N LYS A 46 -4.57 34.09 29.53
CA LYS A 46 -3.40 34.27 28.64
C LYS A 46 -2.69 32.96 28.36
N ILE A 47 -2.61 32.05 29.33
CA ILE A 47 -2.05 30.72 29.15
C ILE A 47 -2.92 29.91 28.17
N GLN A 48 -4.25 29.97 28.33
CA GLN A 48 -5.17 29.30 27.41
C GLN A 48 -5.09 29.85 25.99
N GLU A 49 -5.06 31.17 25.83
CA GLU A 49 -4.89 31.81 24.52
C GLU A 49 -3.56 31.44 23.86
N SER A 50 -2.46 31.44 24.64
CA SER A 50 -1.13 31.03 24.15
C SER A 50 -1.11 29.56 23.74
N ASN A 51 -1.75 28.67 24.49
CA ASN A 51 -1.85 27.24 24.14
C ASN A 51 -2.69 27.02 22.87
N ALA A 52 -3.81 27.73 22.74
CA ALA A 52 -4.65 27.67 21.54
C ALA A 52 -3.90 28.19 20.29
N GLN A 53 -3.12 29.28 20.44
CA GLN A 53 -2.28 29.78 19.34
C GLN A 53 -1.17 28.79 18.95
N ASN A 54 -0.49 28.19 19.94
CA ASN A 54 0.55 27.20 19.70
C ASN A 54 0.00 25.96 18.98
N GLN A 55 -1.19 25.48 19.38
CA GLN A 55 -1.87 24.36 18.70
C GLN A 55 -2.28 24.71 17.26
N ALA A 56 -2.83 25.90 17.04
CA ALA A 56 -3.18 26.35 15.70
C ALA A 56 -1.95 26.47 14.78
N GLU A 57 -0.82 26.91 15.34
CA GLU A 57 0.45 27.01 14.62
C GLU A 57 1.03 25.62 14.31
N ALA A 58 0.98 24.67 15.26
CA ALA A 58 1.39 23.30 15.04
C ALA A 58 0.58 22.65 13.92
N LEU A 59 -0.75 22.73 13.96
CA LEU A 59 -1.64 22.21 12.90
C LEU A 59 -1.32 22.83 11.54
N LYS A 60 -0.98 24.09 11.47
CA LYS A 60 -0.59 24.74 10.21
C LYS A 60 0.71 24.18 9.65
N LEU A 61 1.70 23.93 10.51
CA LEU A 61 2.97 23.31 10.12
C LEU A 61 2.75 21.88 9.64
N GLU A 62 1.95 21.10 10.34
CA GLU A 62 1.57 19.75 10.00
C GLU A 62 0.90 19.67 8.62
N ASN A 63 -0.10 20.53 8.38
CA ASN A 63 -0.81 20.59 7.10
C ASN A 63 0.11 20.97 5.94
N ASN A 64 1.02 21.92 6.14
CA ASN A 64 2.00 22.31 5.14
C ASN A 64 2.98 21.16 4.86
N PHE A 65 3.46 20.50 5.92
CA PHE A 65 4.33 19.33 5.77
C PHE A 65 3.65 18.20 4.99
N ILE A 66 2.41 17.82 5.36
CA ILE A 66 1.65 16.80 4.66
C ILE A 66 1.53 17.14 3.17
N THR A 67 1.12 18.39 2.87
CA THR A 67 0.91 18.84 1.50
C THR A 67 2.17 18.73 0.65
N ASP A 68 3.32 19.14 1.20
CA ASP A 68 4.60 19.01 0.51
C ASP A 68 5.08 17.56 0.46
N PHE A 69 4.86 16.77 1.53
CA PHE A 69 5.32 15.39 1.62
C PHE A 69 4.51 14.42 0.75
N ILE A 70 3.23 14.70 0.50
CA ILE A 70 2.42 13.96 -0.48
C ILE A 70 3.07 14.05 -1.88
N LYS A 71 3.48 15.25 -2.31
CA LYS A 71 4.17 15.43 -3.60
C LYS A 71 5.47 14.65 -3.68
N VAL A 72 6.20 14.57 -2.56
CA VAL A 72 7.42 13.74 -2.46
C VAL A 72 7.08 12.27 -2.65
N SER A 73 6.01 11.78 -1.99
CA SER A 73 5.60 10.37 -2.12
C SER A 73 5.07 10.02 -3.52
N GLU A 74 4.43 10.96 -4.21
CA GLU A 74 3.96 10.78 -5.59
C GLU A 74 5.13 10.58 -6.57
N THR A 75 6.27 11.24 -6.33
CA THR A 75 7.48 11.08 -7.15
C THR A 75 7.97 9.63 -7.17
N ILE A 76 7.83 8.89 -6.07
CA ILE A 76 8.24 7.47 -6.00
C ILE A 76 7.45 6.61 -6.97
N ASN A 77 6.15 6.88 -7.12
CA ASN A 77 5.29 6.09 -8.01
C ASN A 77 5.59 6.32 -9.50
N THR A 78 6.18 7.46 -9.83
CA THR A 78 6.53 7.84 -11.22
C THR A 78 7.97 7.53 -11.58
N ASP A 79 8.83 7.28 -10.60
CA ASP A 79 10.23 6.93 -10.82
C ASP A 79 10.39 5.40 -10.94
N GLU A 80 10.98 4.96 -12.05
CA GLU A 80 11.12 3.53 -12.38
C GLU A 80 11.97 2.76 -11.35
N VAL A 81 13.03 3.39 -10.83
CA VAL A 81 13.92 2.77 -9.85
C VAL A 81 13.28 2.74 -8.46
N MET A 82 12.73 3.88 -8.01
CA MET A 82 12.11 3.99 -6.69
C MET A 82 10.84 3.15 -6.58
N SER A 83 10.06 3.02 -7.65
CA SER A 83 8.82 2.22 -7.65
C SER A 83 9.04 0.71 -7.51
N THR A 84 10.29 0.26 -7.62
CA THR A 84 10.68 -1.17 -7.53
C THR A 84 11.79 -1.45 -6.52
N ASN A 85 12.38 -0.41 -5.89
CA ASN A 85 13.48 -0.57 -4.94
C ASN A 85 13.16 0.13 -3.60
N LYS A 86 12.85 -0.68 -2.57
CA LYS A 86 12.49 -0.19 -1.23
C LYS A 86 13.59 0.64 -0.56
N GLU A 87 14.85 0.25 -0.69
CA GLU A 87 15.95 0.96 -0.04
C GLU A 87 16.11 2.36 -0.61
N VAL A 88 16.07 2.48 -1.93
CA VAL A 88 16.18 3.77 -2.64
C VAL A 88 14.99 4.66 -2.29
N ALA A 89 13.76 4.11 -2.35
CA ALA A 89 12.55 4.85 -2.00
C ALA A 89 12.54 5.32 -0.54
N ASN A 90 12.91 4.44 0.40
CA ASN A 90 12.94 4.75 1.82
C ASN A 90 14.00 5.79 2.18
N LYS A 91 15.17 5.69 1.55
CA LYS A 91 16.21 6.71 1.69
C LYS A 91 15.71 8.06 1.18
N TYR A 92 15.14 8.09 -0.02
CA TYR A 92 14.58 9.30 -0.59
C TYR A 92 13.51 9.93 0.31
N LEU A 93 12.55 9.15 0.81
CA LEU A 93 11.51 9.63 1.74
C LEU A 93 12.09 10.24 3.02
N LYS A 94 13.09 9.57 3.62
CA LYS A 94 13.75 10.07 4.83
C LYS A 94 14.50 11.38 4.57
N ASP A 95 15.26 11.44 3.48
CA ASP A 95 16.04 12.62 3.12
C ASP A 95 15.13 13.83 2.83
N GLN A 96 14.05 13.63 2.07
CA GLN A 96 13.08 14.67 1.79
C GLN A 96 12.28 15.10 3.03
N SER A 97 11.88 14.15 3.87
CA SER A 97 11.23 14.46 5.15
C SER A 97 12.12 15.34 6.03
N ASN A 98 13.39 14.97 6.20
CA ASN A 98 14.35 15.76 6.97
C ASN A 98 14.54 17.15 6.37
N ALA A 99 14.60 17.28 5.05
CA ALA A 99 14.69 18.58 4.38
C ALA A 99 13.44 19.45 4.64
N LEU A 100 12.25 18.87 4.59
CA LEU A 100 11.00 19.56 4.90
C LEU A 100 10.91 19.97 6.38
N ILE A 101 11.26 19.07 7.31
CA ILE A 101 11.31 19.38 8.73
C ILE A 101 12.25 20.59 8.97
N ASN A 102 13.45 20.57 8.41
CA ASN A 102 14.41 21.66 8.54
C ASN A 102 13.90 22.96 7.90
N LYS A 103 13.23 22.90 6.75
CA LYS A 103 12.58 24.06 6.10
C LYS A 103 11.58 24.74 7.01
N TYR A 104 10.79 23.96 7.75
CA TYR A 104 9.77 24.50 8.65
C TYR A 104 10.31 24.93 10.00
N LYS A 105 11.36 24.27 10.52
CA LYS A 105 12.06 24.67 11.77
C LYS A 105 12.77 26.01 11.70
N ASN A 106 13.24 26.42 10.52
CA ASN A 106 13.99 27.66 10.33
C ASN A 106 13.16 28.93 10.52
N ARG A 107 11.87 28.80 10.86
CA ARG A 107 11.00 29.92 11.21
C ARG A 107 10.97 30.10 12.74
N LYS A 108 10.70 31.33 13.21
CA LYS A 108 10.54 31.59 14.65
C LYS A 108 9.23 31.00 15.15
N HIS A 109 9.31 29.86 15.81
CA HIS A 109 8.17 29.15 16.41
C HIS A 109 8.42 28.89 17.89
N ASN A 110 7.35 28.63 18.64
CA ASN A 110 7.47 28.19 20.02
C ASN A 110 8.13 26.78 20.05
N PRO A 111 9.09 26.54 21.01
CA PRO A 111 9.73 25.23 21.14
C PRO A 111 8.77 24.06 21.30
N ASN A 112 7.64 24.23 22.01
CA ASN A 112 6.62 23.18 22.15
C ASN A 112 5.93 22.90 20.84
N THR A 113 5.56 23.92 20.06
CA THR A 113 4.99 23.81 18.72
C THR A 113 5.93 23.03 17.78
N LEU A 114 7.24 23.34 17.82
CA LEU A 114 8.22 22.63 17.02
C LEU A 114 8.37 21.18 17.43
N PHE A 115 8.36 20.87 18.71
CA PHE A 115 8.45 19.51 19.22
C PHE A 115 7.24 18.65 18.79
N GLU A 116 6.02 19.18 18.91
CA GLU A 116 4.80 18.53 18.45
C GLU A 116 4.85 18.29 16.94
N PHE A 117 5.21 19.29 16.16
CA PHE A 117 5.37 19.19 14.71
C PHE A 117 6.41 18.14 14.30
N GLU A 118 7.59 18.11 14.93
CA GLU A 118 8.63 17.14 14.63
C GLU A 118 8.16 15.70 14.86
N ASN A 119 7.54 15.46 16.01
CA ASN A 119 7.01 14.14 16.33
C ASN A 119 5.95 13.69 15.32
N TYR A 120 5.07 14.61 14.93
CA TYR A 120 4.07 14.36 13.91
C TYR A 120 4.70 14.05 12.54
N ALA A 121 5.66 14.87 12.09
CA ALA A 121 6.32 14.70 10.80
C ALA A 121 7.10 13.38 10.73
N LEU A 122 7.78 12.98 11.81
CA LEU A 122 8.46 11.70 11.91
C LEU A 122 7.47 10.53 11.87
N ALA A 123 6.35 10.62 12.58
CA ALA A 123 5.32 9.57 12.59
C ALA A 123 4.69 9.41 11.20
N GLU A 124 4.36 10.51 10.51
CA GLU A 124 3.78 10.44 9.16
C GLU A 124 4.81 9.95 8.14
N THR A 125 6.09 10.27 8.31
CA THR A 125 7.17 9.71 7.49
C THR A 125 7.24 8.19 7.61
N GLN A 126 7.22 7.65 8.84
CA GLN A 126 7.23 6.20 9.08
C GLN A 126 6.01 5.51 8.47
N LYS A 127 4.85 6.10 8.62
CA LYS A 127 3.60 5.60 8.04
C LYS A 127 3.62 5.60 6.51
N THR A 128 4.19 6.65 5.91
CA THR A 128 4.36 6.74 4.46
C THR A 128 5.36 5.71 3.96
N ILE A 129 6.49 5.50 4.65
CA ILE A 129 7.46 4.45 4.35
C ILE A 129 6.78 3.08 4.33
N PHE A 130 6.00 2.75 5.36
CA PHE A 130 5.28 1.47 5.43
C PHE A 130 4.30 1.28 4.25
N ARG A 131 3.54 2.33 3.89
CA ARG A 131 2.63 2.30 2.73
C ARG A 131 3.39 2.11 1.42
N THR A 132 4.49 2.85 1.25
CA THR A 132 5.36 2.77 0.07
C THR A 132 5.98 1.38 -0.06
N ASP A 133 6.49 0.80 1.03
CA ASP A 133 7.04 -0.56 1.03
C ASP A 133 6.00 -1.61 0.60
N THR A 134 4.77 -1.44 1.04
CA THR A 134 3.65 -2.30 0.64
C THR A 134 3.33 -2.15 -0.85
N GLN A 135 3.32 -0.93 -1.35
CA GLN A 135 3.07 -0.65 -2.77
C GLN A 135 4.20 -1.19 -3.66
N ILE A 136 5.44 -0.95 -3.29
CA ILE A 136 6.62 -1.48 -4.02
C ILE A 136 6.59 -3.00 -4.04
N SER A 137 6.25 -3.66 -2.93
CA SER A 137 6.09 -5.12 -2.90
C SER A 137 5.06 -5.62 -3.92
N LYS A 138 3.93 -4.92 -4.02
CA LYS A 138 2.89 -5.24 -5.03
C LYS A 138 3.41 -5.02 -6.45
N ASN A 139 4.11 -3.93 -6.70
CA ASN A 139 4.68 -3.63 -8.02
C ASN A 139 5.69 -4.70 -8.45
N ILE A 140 6.59 -5.11 -7.53
CA ILE A 140 7.56 -6.17 -7.78
C ILE A 140 6.84 -7.48 -8.14
N LEU A 141 5.84 -7.88 -7.34
CA LEU A 141 5.06 -9.09 -7.63
C LEU A 141 4.33 -8.99 -8.98
N THR A 142 3.69 -7.86 -9.27
CA THR A 142 3.01 -7.65 -10.56
C THR A 142 3.97 -7.79 -11.74
N ASN A 143 5.16 -7.20 -11.65
CA ASN A 143 6.18 -7.30 -12.70
C ASN A 143 6.72 -8.72 -12.84
N LEU A 144 6.91 -9.44 -11.72
CA LEU A 144 7.31 -10.84 -11.73
C LEU A 144 6.25 -11.72 -12.41
N PHE A 145 4.97 -11.55 -12.07
CA PHE A 145 3.88 -12.27 -12.72
C PHE A 145 3.81 -11.98 -14.22
N ALA A 146 3.92 -10.72 -14.62
CA ALA A 146 3.93 -10.35 -16.04
C ALA A 146 5.13 -10.96 -16.80
N GLY A 147 6.30 -11.01 -16.18
CA GLY A 147 7.49 -11.66 -16.73
C GLY A 147 7.32 -13.18 -16.83
N TYR A 148 6.80 -13.79 -15.77
CA TYR A 148 6.48 -15.21 -15.72
C TYR A 148 5.48 -15.62 -16.79
N ASP A 149 4.37 -14.87 -16.92
CA ASP A 149 3.34 -15.19 -17.92
C ASP A 149 3.88 -15.15 -19.35
N LYS A 150 4.75 -14.18 -19.67
CA LYS A 150 5.42 -14.13 -20.98
C LYS A 150 6.33 -15.33 -21.22
N GLN A 151 7.13 -15.74 -20.24
CA GLN A 151 8.03 -16.89 -20.37
C GLN A 151 7.24 -18.19 -20.43
N LYS A 152 6.17 -18.31 -19.64
CA LYS A 152 5.24 -19.44 -19.70
C LYS A 152 4.60 -19.57 -21.08
N GLU A 153 4.11 -18.47 -21.64
CA GLU A 153 3.53 -18.46 -22.99
C GLU A 153 4.54 -18.90 -24.05
N LEU A 154 5.79 -18.43 -23.96
CA LEU A 154 6.86 -18.87 -24.85
C LEU A 154 7.14 -20.37 -24.74
N LEU A 155 7.16 -20.94 -23.54
CA LEU A 155 7.35 -22.39 -23.34
C LEU A 155 6.18 -23.18 -23.94
N LEU A 156 4.94 -22.73 -23.75
CA LEU A 156 3.75 -23.35 -24.31
C LEU A 156 3.75 -23.30 -25.83
N ILE A 157 4.06 -22.15 -26.45
CA ILE A 157 4.16 -22.01 -27.91
C ILE A 157 5.29 -22.90 -28.46
N THR A 158 6.47 -22.90 -27.80
CA THR A 158 7.58 -23.73 -28.22
C THR A 158 7.23 -25.20 -28.18
N ALA A 159 6.57 -25.67 -27.11
CA ALA A 159 6.12 -27.06 -27.01
C ALA A 159 5.04 -27.42 -28.04
N ASP A 160 4.22 -26.45 -28.44
CA ASP A 160 3.17 -26.66 -29.45
C ASP A 160 3.72 -26.70 -30.89
N THR A 161 4.77 -25.93 -31.16
CA THR A 161 5.38 -25.82 -32.50
C THR A 161 6.55 -26.80 -32.73
N ASP A 162 7.04 -27.48 -31.69
CA ASP A 162 8.14 -28.43 -31.77
C ASP A 162 7.69 -29.75 -32.39
N GLU A 163 7.99 -29.95 -33.66
CA GLU A 163 7.70 -31.15 -34.40
C GLU A 163 8.42 -32.40 -33.86
N SER A 164 9.55 -32.23 -33.16
CA SER A 164 10.30 -33.34 -32.54
C SER A 164 9.60 -33.92 -31.31
N GLY A 165 8.70 -33.15 -30.67
CA GLY A 165 8.00 -33.53 -29.45
C GLY A 165 8.86 -33.45 -28.17
N ILE A 166 10.14 -33.09 -28.30
CA ILE A 166 11.08 -32.99 -27.15
C ILE A 166 10.62 -31.90 -26.20
N ALA A 167 10.30 -30.70 -26.72
CA ALA A 167 9.84 -29.58 -25.91
C ALA A 167 8.54 -29.87 -25.18
N LYS A 168 7.61 -30.63 -25.81
CA LYS A 168 6.40 -31.10 -25.15
C LYS A 168 6.69 -32.10 -24.03
N GLY A 169 7.70 -32.95 -24.19
CA GLY A 169 8.12 -33.95 -23.18
C GLY A 169 8.74 -33.30 -21.93
N THR A 170 9.38 -32.15 -22.06
CA THR A 170 10.03 -31.42 -20.94
C THR A 170 9.16 -30.29 -20.38
N LEU A 171 8.09 -29.90 -21.08
CA LEU A 171 7.27 -28.72 -20.78
C LEU A 171 6.87 -28.59 -19.31
N ARG A 172 6.41 -29.68 -18.68
CA ARG A 172 6.02 -29.68 -17.29
C ARG A 172 7.20 -29.33 -16.38
N THR A 173 8.34 -29.97 -16.58
CA THR A 173 9.56 -29.75 -15.79
C THR A 173 10.07 -28.33 -15.97
N ASP A 174 10.02 -27.80 -17.19
CA ASP A 174 10.46 -26.46 -17.51
C ASP A 174 9.54 -25.40 -16.87
N LEU A 175 8.22 -25.61 -16.85
CA LEU A 175 7.26 -24.75 -16.17
C LEU A 175 7.40 -24.83 -14.64
N GLU A 176 7.59 -26.02 -14.06
CA GLU A 176 7.86 -26.18 -12.63
C GLU A 176 9.12 -25.42 -12.23
N LYS A 177 10.21 -25.56 -12.98
CA LYS A 177 11.46 -24.84 -12.77
C LYS A 177 11.28 -23.33 -12.89
N LEU A 178 10.65 -22.85 -13.95
CA LEU A 178 10.35 -21.43 -14.12
C LEU A 178 9.56 -20.87 -12.94
N THR A 179 8.56 -21.61 -12.44
CA THR A 179 7.75 -21.21 -11.29
C THR A 179 8.59 -21.11 -10.03
N ILE A 180 9.45 -22.10 -9.76
CA ILE A 180 10.34 -22.11 -8.60
C ILE A 180 11.33 -20.95 -8.71
N ASP A 181 12.04 -20.82 -9.82
CA ASP A 181 13.08 -19.80 -10.01
C ASP A 181 12.52 -18.38 -9.88
N THR A 182 11.26 -18.18 -10.32
CA THR A 182 10.61 -16.86 -10.25
C THR A 182 10.08 -16.53 -8.86
N PHE A 183 9.44 -17.48 -8.16
CA PHE A 183 8.60 -17.16 -7.01
C PHE A 183 9.10 -17.70 -5.66
N GLN A 184 10.11 -18.61 -5.59
CA GLN A 184 10.53 -19.25 -4.34
C GLN A 184 10.94 -18.28 -3.23
N SER A 185 11.43 -17.07 -3.57
CA SER A 185 11.84 -16.03 -2.61
C SER A 185 10.76 -14.97 -2.37
N GLN A 186 9.64 -15.01 -3.09
CA GLN A 186 8.64 -13.94 -3.12
C GLN A 186 7.30 -14.36 -2.54
N VAL A 187 6.99 -15.65 -2.55
CA VAL A 187 5.73 -16.20 -2.03
C VAL A 187 6.00 -17.23 -0.94
N SER A 188 4.98 -17.54 -0.15
CA SER A 188 5.09 -18.59 0.86
C SER A 188 5.20 -19.99 0.24
N ALA A 189 5.82 -20.94 0.96
CA ALA A 189 5.94 -22.32 0.49
C ALA A 189 4.59 -22.99 0.14
N PRO A 190 3.48 -22.78 0.90
CA PRO A 190 2.16 -23.27 0.50
C PRO A 190 1.65 -22.67 -0.81
N GLU A 191 1.83 -21.36 -1.03
CA GLU A 191 1.42 -20.68 -2.27
C GLU A 191 2.22 -21.19 -3.47
N LEU A 192 3.54 -21.32 -3.33
CA LEU A 192 4.39 -21.90 -4.36
C LEU A 192 3.95 -23.32 -4.74
N LYS A 193 3.59 -24.13 -3.75
CA LYS A 193 3.08 -25.49 -4.00
C LYS A 193 1.76 -25.47 -4.76
N VAL A 194 0.87 -24.53 -4.47
CA VAL A 194 -0.40 -24.38 -5.21
C VAL A 194 -0.12 -24.04 -6.67
N MET A 195 0.81 -23.11 -6.94
CA MET A 195 1.21 -22.72 -8.30
C MET A 195 1.79 -23.91 -9.08
N ILE A 196 2.69 -24.67 -8.46
CA ILE A 196 3.27 -25.88 -9.10
C ILE A 196 2.19 -26.92 -9.38
N ASN A 197 1.27 -27.15 -8.47
CA ASN A 197 0.20 -28.12 -8.63
C ASN A 197 -0.83 -27.73 -9.71
N SER A 198 -0.92 -26.45 -10.11
CA SER A 198 -1.80 -25.99 -11.20
C SER A 198 -1.23 -26.23 -12.59
N ILE A 199 0.08 -26.45 -12.72
CA ILE A 199 0.77 -26.61 -14.01
C ILE A 199 0.18 -27.73 -14.89
N PRO A 200 -0.09 -28.95 -14.37
CA PRO A 200 -0.73 -29.99 -15.19
C PRO A 200 -2.06 -29.55 -15.78
N GLY A 201 -2.90 -28.84 -15.01
CA GLY A 201 -4.17 -28.31 -15.48
C GLY A 201 -4.01 -27.24 -16.56
N GLU A 202 -2.97 -26.42 -16.49
CA GLU A 202 -2.66 -25.41 -17.50
C GLU A 202 -2.23 -26.04 -18.83
N ILE A 203 -1.38 -27.08 -18.77
CA ILE A 203 -0.96 -27.83 -19.96
C ILE A 203 -2.19 -28.51 -20.61
N GLU A 204 -3.01 -29.19 -19.82
CA GLU A 204 -4.24 -29.83 -20.31
C GLU A 204 -5.23 -28.80 -20.87
N TYR A 205 -5.29 -27.59 -20.31
CA TYR A 205 -6.13 -26.52 -20.84
C TYR A 205 -5.71 -26.10 -22.26
N MET A 206 -4.41 -25.96 -22.50
CA MET A 206 -3.89 -25.64 -23.84
C MET A 206 -4.12 -26.81 -24.82
N ASP A 207 -3.85 -28.04 -24.40
CA ASP A 207 -4.15 -29.23 -25.23
C ASP A 207 -5.65 -29.34 -25.58
N GLY A 208 -6.53 -28.99 -24.62
CA GLY A 208 -7.96 -28.93 -24.81
C GLY A 208 -8.40 -27.89 -25.85
N LEU A 209 -7.84 -26.65 -25.74
CA LEU A 209 -8.12 -25.60 -26.73
C LEU A 209 -7.65 -25.97 -28.13
N LYS A 210 -6.46 -26.58 -28.24
CA LYS A 210 -5.95 -27.09 -29.53
C LYS A 210 -6.87 -28.19 -30.11
N SER A 211 -7.32 -29.11 -29.26
CA SER A 211 -8.27 -30.15 -29.64
C SER A 211 -9.59 -29.57 -30.15
N VAL A 212 -10.06 -28.45 -29.60
CA VAL A 212 -11.24 -27.72 -30.11
C VAL A 212 -11.00 -27.19 -31.52
N GLN A 213 -9.81 -26.68 -31.81
CA GLN A 213 -9.49 -26.15 -33.15
C GLN A 213 -9.45 -27.24 -34.22
N THR A 214 -8.96 -28.42 -33.86
CA THR A 214 -8.79 -29.53 -34.82
C THR A 214 -9.99 -30.46 -34.88
N GLU A 215 -10.57 -30.84 -33.74
CA GLU A 215 -11.65 -31.82 -33.62
C GLU A 215 -12.76 -31.37 -32.66
N PRO A 216 -13.45 -30.23 -32.91
CA PRO A 216 -14.34 -29.59 -31.92
C PRO A 216 -15.46 -30.50 -31.42
N ARG A 217 -16.05 -31.31 -32.34
CA ARG A 217 -17.15 -32.23 -32.01
C ARG A 217 -16.68 -33.35 -31.07
N LYS A 218 -15.54 -33.96 -31.39
CA LYS A 218 -14.96 -35.03 -30.57
C LYS A 218 -14.57 -34.50 -29.17
N THR A 219 -13.96 -33.33 -29.12
CA THR A 219 -13.57 -32.66 -27.88
C THR A 219 -14.78 -32.34 -27.00
N PHE A 220 -15.87 -31.81 -27.58
CA PHE A 220 -17.12 -31.54 -26.87
C PHE A 220 -17.70 -32.79 -26.18
N TYR A 221 -17.71 -33.94 -26.88
CA TYR A 221 -18.19 -35.18 -26.28
C TYR A 221 -17.22 -35.80 -25.29
N ALA A 222 -15.90 -35.72 -25.55
CA ALA A 222 -14.86 -36.21 -24.65
C ALA A 222 -14.83 -35.46 -23.30
N LEU A 223 -15.13 -34.17 -23.27
CA LEU A 223 -15.21 -33.39 -22.05
C LEU A 223 -16.30 -33.84 -21.06
N LYS A 224 -17.26 -34.63 -21.48
CA LYS A 224 -18.27 -35.26 -20.62
C LYS A 224 -17.66 -36.36 -19.74
N ASP A 225 -16.55 -36.96 -20.19
CA ASP A 225 -15.78 -37.90 -19.38
C ASP A 225 -14.80 -37.12 -18.49
N LYS A 226 -14.89 -37.32 -17.17
CA LYS A 226 -13.99 -36.70 -16.18
C LYS A 226 -12.54 -37.16 -16.31
N ASN A 227 -12.30 -38.33 -16.91
CA ASN A 227 -10.97 -38.86 -17.13
C ASN A 227 -10.28 -38.24 -18.36
N TYR A 228 -11.03 -37.56 -19.22
CA TYR A 228 -10.46 -36.76 -20.30
C TYR A 228 -9.97 -35.44 -19.74
N LEU A 229 -8.67 -35.17 -19.82
CA LEU A 229 -8.01 -34.01 -19.23
C LEU A 229 -8.33 -33.85 -17.72
N PRO A 230 -7.87 -34.81 -16.88
CA PRO A 230 -8.33 -34.94 -15.49
C PRO A 230 -7.88 -33.80 -14.56
N ASN A 231 -6.81 -33.06 -14.92
CA ASN A 231 -6.26 -31.97 -14.10
C ASN A 231 -6.91 -30.61 -14.38
N LEU A 232 -7.85 -30.53 -15.34
CA LEU A 232 -8.58 -29.30 -15.61
C LEU A 232 -9.41 -28.86 -14.39
N SER A 233 -9.34 -27.59 -14.03
CA SER A 233 -10.32 -26.99 -13.13
C SER A 233 -11.72 -26.98 -13.78
N TYR A 234 -12.75 -26.87 -12.94
CA TYR A 234 -14.12 -26.74 -13.43
C TYR A 234 -14.27 -25.59 -14.43
N GLU A 235 -13.68 -24.42 -14.11
CA GLU A 235 -13.75 -23.23 -14.96
C GLU A 235 -13.04 -23.43 -16.31
N GLN A 236 -11.88 -24.08 -16.31
CA GLN A 236 -11.15 -24.38 -17.54
C GLN A 236 -11.96 -25.36 -18.43
N ARG A 237 -12.53 -26.39 -17.83
CA ARG A 237 -13.37 -27.38 -18.55
C ARG A 237 -14.60 -26.72 -19.16
N GLU A 238 -15.28 -25.85 -18.45
CA GLU A 238 -16.42 -25.06 -18.93
C GLU A 238 -16.03 -24.13 -20.10
N LYS A 239 -14.86 -23.47 -20.02
CA LYS A 239 -14.37 -22.64 -21.12
C LYS A 239 -14.13 -23.47 -22.39
N ILE A 240 -13.41 -24.57 -22.29
CA ILE A 240 -13.18 -25.48 -23.48
C ILE A 240 -14.50 -25.98 -24.03
N ASN A 241 -15.42 -26.39 -23.16
CA ASN A 241 -16.74 -26.87 -23.55
C ASN A 241 -17.54 -25.82 -24.35
N LYS A 242 -17.49 -24.56 -23.85
CA LYS A 242 -18.15 -23.44 -24.53
C LYS A 242 -17.52 -23.13 -25.89
N GLU A 243 -16.20 -23.12 -25.98
CA GLU A 243 -15.49 -22.91 -27.24
C GLU A 243 -15.79 -24.06 -28.26
N ALA A 244 -15.78 -25.31 -27.79
CA ALA A 244 -16.15 -26.46 -28.62
C ALA A 244 -17.59 -26.35 -29.11
N LEU A 245 -18.54 -25.96 -28.25
CA LEU A 245 -19.93 -25.75 -28.62
C LEU A 245 -20.09 -24.65 -29.68
N LEU A 246 -19.37 -23.52 -29.50
CA LEU A 246 -19.39 -22.44 -30.50
C LEU A 246 -18.85 -22.90 -31.86
N ALA A 247 -17.78 -23.70 -31.86
CA ALA A 247 -17.18 -24.22 -33.11
C ALA A 247 -18.08 -25.21 -33.84
N ILE A 248 -18.86 -26.06 -33.14
CA ILE A 248 -19.75 -27.04 -33.76
C ILE A 248 -21.13 -26.50 -34.15
N ARG A 249 -21.54 -25.36 -33.55
CA ARG A 249 -22.89 -24.78 -33.74
C ARG A 249 -23.27 -24.57 -35.23
N PRO A 250 -22.42 -24.01 -36.10
CA PRO A 250 -22.76 -23.87 -37.52
C PRO A 250 -23.05 -25.22 -38.20
N GLN A 251 -22.26 -26.25 -37.88
CA GLN A 251 -22.42 -27.58 -38.42
C GLN A 251 -23.75 -28.24 -38.00
N LEU A 252 -24.11 -28.09 -36.71
CA LEU A 252 -25.38 -28.58 -36.18
C LEU A 252 -26.57 -27.87 -36.82
N THR A 253 -26.48 -26.59 -37.08
CA THR A 253 -27.54 -25.81 -37.74
C THR A 253 -27.75 -26.34 -39.18
N THR A 254 -26.68 -26.54 -39.94
CA THR A 254 -26.73 -27.06 -41.30
C THR A 254 -27.28 -28.53 -41.34
N GLU A 255 -26.83 -29.39 -40.40
CA GLU A 255 -27.36 -30.75 -40.28
C GLU A 255 -28.86 -30.74 -39.98
N TRP A 256 -29.31 -29.84 -39.09
CA TRP A 256 -30.74 -29.68 -38.77
C TRP A 256 -31.56 -29.18 -39.94
N GLU A 257 -31.08 -28.20 -40.68
CA GLU A 257 -31.73 -27.66 -41.89
C GLU A 257 -31.87 -28.75 -42.97
N ASN A 258 -30.80 -29.52 -43.21
CA ASN A 258 -30.80 -30.63 -44.17
C ASN A 258 -31.77 -31.75 -43.75
N TYR A 259 -31.83 -32.06 -42.44
CA TYR A 259 -32.77 -33.03 -41.91
C TYR A 259 -34.22 -32.59 -42.13
N THR A 260 -34.52 -31.31 -41.81
CA THR A 260 -35.88 -30.77 -41.99
C THR A 260 -36.30 -30.74 -43.46
N LEU A 261 -35.38 -30.48 -44.39
CA LEU A 261 -35.67 -30.53 -45.83
C LEU A 261 -35.87 -31.98 -46.37
N THR A 262 -35.31 -32.97 -45.70
CA THR A 262 -35.41 -34.39 -46.17
C THR A 262 -36.66 -35.06 -45.61
N VAL A 263 -37.24 -34.56 -44.54
CA VAL A 263 -38.41 -35.12 -43.84
C VAL A 263 -39.72 -34.38 -44.23
N ALA A 264 -39.62 -33.22 -44.87
CA ALA A 264 -40.75 -32.45 -45.38
C ALA A 264 -41.08 -32.90 -46.83
#